data_dd6b5d3b655d38d6eba3dad1c97ad25a
#
_entry.id   dd6b5d3b655d38d6eba3dad1c97ad25a
#
_cell.length_a   1.000
_cell.length_b   1.000
_cell.length_c   1.000
_cell.angle_alpha   90.00
_cell.angle_beta   90.00
_cell.angle_gamma   90.00
#
_symmetry.space_group_name_H-M   'P 1'
#
loop_
_entity.id
_entity.type
_entity.pdbx_description
1 polymer ?
#
loop_
_entity_poly.entity_id
_entity_poly.type
_entity_poly.pdbx_seq_one_letter_code
_entity_poly.pdbx_strand_id
1 'polypeptide(L)'
;MSDIKTIDATSGTAGTATLDVSRLQTKERRDTNKGLHPVVLRDAVIMYEANRRQGTVATKTRHFVSGSTKKMFKQKHTGNARQGDGKAPQFRGGGIAFGPLPRDYSYAMPKKALRKALAVSLSRKIADGEVTIVTSLAFAKPSTKAYAKLLAATDAGVKSLLVTAASAAENVLRSARNIPGARVLPAAELNARDVAACSRLLLAEGAFDAIVARLGTSGPQSGPKTGSKAPDAKKGDAKKEVAR
;
A
#
# COMPACT_ATOMS: atom_id res chain seq x y z
N MET A 1 -12.29 23.37 13.36
CA MET A 1 -11.76 24.01 12.13
C MET A 1 -10.28 24.23 12.33
N SER A 2 -9.47 23.94 11.34
CA SER A 2 -8.03 24.16 11.40
C SER A 2 -7.62 25.08 10.26
N ASP A 3 -6.81 26.11 10.58
CA ASP A 3 -6.26 27.04 9.59
C ASP A 3 -5.11 26.37 8.86
N ILE A 4 -5.15 26.37 7.55
CA ILE A 4 -4.19 25.72 6.68
C ILE A 4 -3.64 26.73 5.69
N LYS A 5 -2.33 26.64 5.42
CA LYS A 5 -1.67 27.49 4.43
C LYS A 5 -2.22 27.17 3.03
N THR A 6 -2.55 28.20 2.27
CA THR A 6 -2.87 28.10 0.84
C THR A 6 -1.76 28.75 0.03
N ILE A 7 -1.44 28.18 -1.12
CA ILE A 7 -0.44 28.72 -2.04
C ILE A 7 -0.95 28.59 -3.46
N ASP A 8 -0.89 29.67 -4.21
CA ASP A 8 -1.20 29.66 -5.65
C ASP A 8 -0.03 29.10 -6.45
N ALA A 9 -0.29 28.07 -7.24
CA ALA A 9 0.73 27.42 -8.05
C ALA A 9 1.34 28.31 -9.13
N THR A 10 0.64 29.36 -9.57
CA THR A 10 1.08 30.27 -10.63
C THR A 10 1.78 31.51 -10.08
N SER A 11 1.24 32.17 -9.06
CA SER A 11 1.75 33.40 -8.49
C SER A 11 2.68 33.19 -7.27
N GLY A 12 2.55 32.06 -6.59
CA GLY A 12 3.29 31.80 -5.35
C GLY A 12 2.78 32.59 -4.15
N THR A 13 1.63 33.27 -4.27
CA THR A 13 1.04 34.03 -3.15
C THR A 13 0.53 33.09 -2.08
N ALA A 14 0.90 33.35 -0.82
CA ALA A 14 0.45 32.60 0.33
C ALA A 14 -0.83 33.21 0.91
N GLY A 15 -1.78 32.35 1.25
CA GLY A 15 -3.02 32.70 1.94
C GLY A 15 -3.31 31.70 3.06
N THR A 16 -4.44 31.84 3.72
CA THR A 16 -4.95 30.89 4.71
C THR A 16 -6.36 30.45 4.33
N ALA A 17 -6.62 29.15 4.43
CA ALA A 17 -7.96 28.58 4.31
C ALA A 17 -8.29 27.74 5.54
N THR A 18 -9.56 27.69 5.89
CA THR A 18 -10.05 26.87 7.00
C THR A 18 -10.58 25.54 6.47
N LEU A 19 -10.07 24.42 7.00
CA LEU A 19 -10.64 23.11 6.72
C LEU A 19 -11.44 22.58 7.92
N ASP A 20 -12.59 22.01 7.62
CA ASP A 20 -13.40 21.35 8.63
C ASP A 20 -12.94 19.91 8.87
N VAL A 21 -12.02 19.75 9.81
CA VAL A 21 -11.44 18.46 10.20
C VAL A 21 -12.47 17.52 10.82
N SER A 22 -13.59 18.06 11.36
CA SER A 22 -14.65 17.24 11.94
C SER A 22 -15.27 16.28 10.93
N ARG A 23 -15.23 16.63 9.65
CA ARG A 23 -15.70 15.80 8.52
C ARG A 23 -14.88 14.52 8.30
N LEU A 24 -13.63 14.47 8.78
CA LEU A 24 -12.79 13.27 8.74
C LEU A 24 -13.11 12.26 9.84
N GLN A 25 -13.83 12.67 10.88
CA GLN A 25 -14.19 11.81 11.98
C GLN A 25 -15.30 10.85 11.53
N THR A 26 -14.96 9.58 11.39
CA THR A 26 -15.96 8.52 11.25
C THR A 26 -16.86 8.52 12.49
N LYS A 27 -18.18 8.42 12.27
CA LYS A 27 -19.27 8.57 13.28
C LYS A 27 -19.16 7.68 14.53
N GLU A 28 -18.18 6.80 14.61
CA GLU A 28 -17.97 5.90 15.74
C GLU A 28 -16.99 6.50 16.74
N ARG A 29 -17.55 6.93 17.84
CA ARG A 29 -16.95 7.43 19.10
C ARG A 29 -16.39 8.86 19.05
N ARG A 30 -17.28 9.75 19.48
CA ARG A 30 -16.97 11.10 19.95
C ARG A 30 -16.15 11.13 21.25
N ASP A 31 -15.60 10.01 21.69
CA ASP A 31 -14.78 9.94 22.89
C ASP A 31 -13.35 10.37 22.55
N THR A 32 -13.19 11.70 22.58
CA THR A 32 -12.02 12.47 23.02
C THR A 32 -10.75 11.65 23.27
N ASN A 33 -9.67 12.05 22.65
CA ASN A 33 -8.26 11.69 22.94
C ASN A 33 -7.86 10.20 22.94
N LYS A 34 -8.79 9.24 23.02
CA LYS A 34 -8.54 7.80 22.87
C LYS A 34 -8.90 7.24 21.48
N GLY A 35 -9.47 8.06 20.60
CA GLY A 35 -10.09 7.62 19.34
C GLY A 35 -9.17 7.47 18.13
N LEU A 36 -7.99 8.04 18.14
CA LEU A 36 -7.00 7.87 17.09
C LEU A 36 -6.22 6.58 17.35
N HIS A 37 -6.76 5.45 16.90
CA HIS A 37 -6.10 4.15 17.09
C HIS A 37 -4.78 4.09 16.28
N PRO A 38 -3.61 4.34 16.90
CA PRO A 38 -2.32 4.25 16.22
C PRO A 38 -2.06 2.85 15.69
N VAL A 39 -2.64 1.84 16.34
CA VAL A 39 -2.53 0.43 15.94
C VAL A 39 -3.12 0.19 14.56
N VAL A 40 -4.31 0.75 14.26
CA VAL A 40 -4.95 0.57 12.94
C VAL A 40 -4.12 1.20 11.82
N LEU A 41 -3.52 2.37 12.09
CA LEU A 41 -2.62 3.02 11.13
C LEU A 41 -1.35 2.19 10.91
N ARG A 42 -0.72 1.72 12.01
CA ARG A 42 0.45 0.84 11.95
C ARG A 42 0.17 -0.41 11.12
N ASP A 43 -0.93 -1.10 11.40
CA ASP A 43 -1.28 -2.36 10.74
C ASP A 43 -1.59 -2.13 9.25
N ALA A 44 -2.23 -1.00 8.90
CA ALA A 44 -2.45 -0.63 7.50
C ALA A 44 -1.12 -0.34 6.77
N VAL A 45 -0.17 0.36 7.39
CA VAL A 45 1.14 0.62 6.79
C VAL A 45 1.90 -0.70 6.59
N ILE A 46 1.92 -1.59 7.59
CA ILE A 46 2.57 -2.90 7.49
C ILE A 46 1.94 -3.72 6.36
N MET A 47 0.59 -3.70 6.23
CA MET A 47 -0.10 -4.37 5.13
C MET A 47 0.36 -3.86 3.76
N TYR A 48 0.36 -2.54 3.55
CA TYR A 48 0.79 -1.96 2.27
C TYR A 48 2.25 -2.27 1.94
N GLU A 49 3.15 -2.27 2.94
CA GLU A 49 4.55 -2.64 2.74
C GLU A 49 4.72 -4.13 2.45
N ALA A 50 3.98 -5.01 3.15
CA ALA A 50 4.00 -6.44 2.90
C ALA A 50 3.50 -6.78 1.48
N ASN A 51 2.39 -6.15 1.05
CA ASN A 51 1.80 -6.38 -0.28
C ASN A 51 2.69 -5.89 -1.44
N ARG A 52 3.70 -5.06 -1.17
CA ARG A 52 4.69 -4.63 -2.17
C ARG A 52 5.84 -5.62 -2.34
N ARG A 53 6.02 -6.55 -1.40
CA ARG A 53 7.11 -7.53 -1.45
C ARG A 53 6.79 -8.60 -2.48
N GLN A 54 7.70 -8.82 -3.40
CA GLN A 54 7.57 -9.82 -4.46
C GLN A 54 7.73 -11.27 -3.96
N GLY A 55 8.55 -11.49 -2.92
CA GLY A 55 8.71 -12.78 -2.28
C GLY A 55 9.42 -13.85 -3.11
N THR A 56 10.22 -13.49 -4.10
CA THR A 56 10.86 -14.41 -5.04
C THR A 56 12.19 -15.01 -4.55
N VAL A 57 12.62 -14.68 -3.34
CA VAL A 57 13.89 -15.19 -2.79
C VAL A 57 13.81 -16.69 -2.59
N ALA A 58 14.72 -17.41 -3.23
CA ALA A 58 14.81 -18.86 -3.18
C ALA A 58 16.27 -19.33 -3.01
N THR A 59 16.44 -20.41 -2.28
CA THR A 59 17.72 -21.11 -2.19
C THR A 59 17.58 -22.55 -2.67
N LYS A 60 18.64 -23.11 -3.22
CA LYS A 60 18.65 -24.50 -3.68
C LYS A 60 18.79 -25.44 -2.49
N THR A 61 17.78 -26.27 -2.27
CA THR A 61 17.88 -27.42 -1.36
C THR A 61 18.69 -28.52 -2.02
N ARG A 62 19.09 -29.55 -1.28
CA ARG A 62 19.89 -30.66 -1.81
C ARG A 62 19.27 -31.35 -3.04
N HIS A 63 17.97 -31.26 -3.25
CA HIS A 63 17.29 -31.80 -4.44
C HIS A 63 17.57 -31.00 -5.70
N PHE A 64 17.66 -29.67 -5.56
CA PHE A 64 17.83 -28.75 -6.69
C PHE A 64 19.31 -28.45 -7.02
N VAL A 65 20.24 -28.86 -6.14
CA VAL A 65 21.67 -28.73 -6.44
C VAL A 65 22.07 -29.79 -7.47
N SER A 66 22.79 -29.39 -8.51
CA SER A 66 23.39 -30.31 -9.49
C SER A 66 24.47 -31.15 -8.82
N GLY A 67 24.54 -32.42 -9.17
CA GLY A 67 25.54 -33.34 -8.65
C GLY A 67 24.98 -34.76 -8.45
N SER A 68 25.87 -35.73 -8.15
CA SER A 68 25.49 -37.12 -7.93
C SER A 68 24.74 -37.30 -6.63
N THR A 69 23.69 -38.12 -6.67
CA THR A 69 22.94 -38.60 -5.49
C THR A 69 23.50 -39.91 -4.95
N LYS A 70 24.53 -40.48 -5.63
CA LYS A 70 25.15 -41.74 -5.23
C LYS A 70 25.85 -41.56 -3.88
N LYS A 71 25.79 -42.59 -3.02
CA LYS A 71 26.54 -42.64 -1.77
C LYS A 71 28.04 -42.56 -2.06
N MET A 72 28.76 -41.68 -1.34
CA MET A 72 30.17 -41.38 -1.62
C MET A 72 31.08 -42.57 -1.40
N PHE A 73 30.84 -43.36 -0.34
CA PHE A 73 31.64 -44.56 0.00
C PHE A 73 30.80 -45.55 0.79
N LYS A 74 31.32 -46.76 0.99
CA LYS A 74 30.67 -47.85 1.73
C LYS A 74 30.34 -47.44 3.16
N GLN A 75 29.24 -48.03 3.73
CA GLN A 75 28.74 -47.69 5.07
C GLN A 75 29.75 -47.99 6.20
N LYS A 76 30.57 -49.02 6.05
CA LYS A 76 31.56 -49.50 7.03
C LYS A 76 32.89 -49.81 6.33
N HIS A 77 33.96 -50.02 7.10
CA HIS A 77 35.31 -50.40 6.65
C HIS A 77 36.05 -49.35 5.82
N THR A 78 35.76 -48.06 6.04
CA THR A 78 36.50 -46.96 5.37
C THR A 78 37.29 -46.08 6.32
N GLY A 79 37.18 -46.26 7.63
CA GLY A 79 37.80 -45.42 8.64
C GLY A 79 37.25 -44.00 8.75
N ASN A 80 36.38 -43.60 7.83
CA ASN A 80 35.79 -42.27 7.78
C ASN A 80 34.41 -42.22 8.42
N ALA A 81 33.97 -41.01 8.80
CA ALA A 81 32.61 -40.79 9.26
C ALA A 81 31.59 -41.16 8.17
N ARG A 82 30.46 -41.72 8.58
CA ARG A 82 29.39 -42.16 7.64
C ARG A 82 28.79 -40.96 6.92
N GLN A 83 28.74 -41.03 5.61
CA GLN A 83 28.18 -39.99 4.76
C GLN A 83 27.15 -40.55 3.78
N GLY A 84 26.19 -39.70 3.37
CA GLY A 84 25.24 -39.98 2.31
C GLY A 84 25.73 -39.51 0.95
N ASP A 85 24.98 -38.60 0.34
CA ASP A 85 25.36 -37.98 -0.91
C ASP A 85 26.21 -36.73 -0.73
N GLY A 86 26.96 -36.34 -1.76
CA GLY A 86 27.82 -35.15 -1.76
C GLY A 86 27.07 -33.82 -1.79
N LYS A 87 25.73 -33.84 -1.94
CA LYS A 87 24.88 -32.63 -1.95
C LYS A 87 24.34 -32.27 -0.56
N ALA A 88 24.72 -33.02 0.48
CA ALA A 88 24.26 -32.74 1.84
C ALA A 88 24.73 -31.37 2.34
N PRO A 89 23.99 -30.70 3.23
CA PRO A 89 24.27 -29.33 3.66
C PRO A 89 25.66 -29.13 4.34
N GLN A 90 26.25 -30.19 4.91
CA GLN A 90 27.54 -30.14 5.54
C GLN A 90 28.73 -30.02 4.56
N PHE A 91 28.50 -30.27 3.28
CA PHE A 91 29.54 -30.17 2.27
C PHE A 91 29.58 -28.80 1.59
N ARG A 92 30.77 -28.37 1.16
CA ARG A 92 30.92 -27.20 0.31
C ARG A 92 30.21 -27.45 -1.03
N GLY A 93 29.38 -26.52 -1.46
CA GLY A 93 28.54 -26.69 -2.65
C GLY A 93 27.31 -27.59 -2.44
N GLY A 94 27.07 -28.07 -1.23
CA GLY A 94 25.81 -28.76 -0.87
C GLY A 94 24.60 -27.83 -0.81
N GLY A 95 23.41 -28.41 -0.70
CA GLY A 95 22.17 -27.66 -0.61
C GLY A 95 21.97 -27.04 0.76
N ILE A 96 21.17 -25.97 0.81
CA ILE A 96 20.77 -25.30 2.07
C ILE A 96 19.62 -26.07 2.70
N ALA A 97 19.70 -26.39 4.03
CA ALA A 97 18.67 -27.15 4.71
C ALA A 97 17.38 -26.35 4.91
N PHE A 98 17.46 -25.15 5.49
CA PHE A 98 16.34 -24.28 5.82
C PHE A 98 16.57 -22.88 5.25
N GLY A 99 16.69 -22.80 3.94
CA GLY A 99 16.80 -21.52 3.27
C GLY A 99 15.44 -20.88 2.97
N PRO A 100 15.43 -19.61 2.55
CA PRO A 100 14.23 -18.95 2.14
C PRO A 100 13.62 -19.65 0.93
N LEU A 101 12.30 -19.79 0.95
CA LEU A 101 11.50 -20.29 -0.16
C LEU A 101 10.61 -19.16 -0.68
N PRO A 102 10.28 -19.15 -1.98
CA PRO A 102 9.33 -18.20 -2.52
C PRO A 102 8.01 -18.29 -1.76
N ARG A 103 7.51 -17.14 -1.32
CA ARG A 103 6.22 -17.07 -0.63
C ARG A 103 5.50 -15.78 -0.93
N ASP A 104 4.19 -15.81 -0.86
CA ASP A 104 3.36 -14.62 -0.89
C ASP A 104 3.35 -13.97 0.50
N TYR A 105 3.54 -12.65 0.52
CA TYR A 105 3.48 -11.81 1.72
C TYR A 105 2.19 -11.02 1.79
N SER A 106 1.34 -11.09 0.76
CA SER A 106 0.13 -10.29 0.67
C SER A 106 -0.93 -10.76 1.66
N TYR A 107 -1.60 -9.80 2.25
CA TYR A 107 -2.79 -10.03 3.05
C TYR A 107 -3.74 -8.84 2.96
N ALA A 108 -5.02 -9.04 3.28
CA ALA A 108 -6.06 -8.03 3.19
C ALA A 108 -6.54 -7.57 4.56
N MET A 109 -6.88 -6.28 4.65
CA MET A 109 -7.57 -5.72 5.81
C MET A 109 -9.00 -5.30 5.44
N PRO A 110 -9.93 -5.28 6.40
CA PRO A 110 -11.29 -4.79 6.18
C PRO A 110 -11.30 -3.35 5.63
N LYS A 111 -12.12 -3.07 4.61
CA LYS A 111 -12.23 -1.74 4.00
C LYS A 111 -12.53 -0.61 5.00
N LYS A 112 -13.34 -0.91 6.05
CA LYS A 112 -13.62 0.05 7.15
C LYS A 112 -12.36 0.42 7.93
N ALA A 113 -11.48 -0.57 8.21
CA ALA A 113 -10.23 -0.33 8.91
C ALA A 113 -9.27 0.53 8.07
N LEU A 114 -9.16 0.27 6.76
CA LEU A 114 -8.34 1.07 5.85
C LEU A 114 -8.82 2.52 5.75
N ARG A 115 -10.14 2.75 5.65
CA ARG A 115 -10.73 4.10 5.68
C ARG A 115 -10.41 4.82 6.99
N LYS A 116 -10.55 4.13 8.12
CA LYS A 116 -10.20 4.68 9.44
C LYS A 116 -8.71 5.02 9.52
N ALA A 117 -7.82 4.15 9.03
CA ALA A 117 -6.39 4.42 8.98
C ALA A 117 -6.07 5.68 8.16
N LEU A 118 -6.71 5.86 7.00
CA LEU A 118 -6.55 7.06 6.17
C LEU A 118 -7.05 8.32 6.89
N ALA A 119 -8.22 8.28 7.53
CA ALA A 119 -8.75 9.40 8.31
C ALA A 119 -7.81 9.80 9.46
N VAL A 120 -7.26 8.82 10.19
CA VAL A 120 -6.28 9.03 11.27
C VAL A 120 -5.00 9.67 10.76
N SER A 121 -4.44 9.19 9.64
CA SER A 121 -3.21 9.73 9.07
C SER A 121 -3.38 11.18 8.61
N LEU A 122 -4.50 11.50 7.96
CA LEU A 122 -4.83 12.86 7.54
C LEU A 122 -5.05 13.80 8.71
N SER A 123 -5.81 13.38 9.73
CA SER A 123 -6.05 14.20 10.92
C SER A 123 -4.75 14.56 11.64
N ARG A 124 -3.79 13.63 11.71
CA ARG A 124 -2.46 13.90 12.28
C ARG A 124 -1.68 14.90 11.46
N LYS A 125 -1.60 14.71 10.14
CA LYS A 125 -0.90 15.65 9.23
C LYS A 125 -1.46 17.07 9.31
N ILE A 126 -2.78 17.20 9.46
CA ILE A 126 -3.42 18.50 9.64
C ILE A 126 -3.07 19.11 11.01
N ALA A 127 -3.11 18.30 12.08
CA ALA A 127 -2.76 18.75 13.42
C ALA A 127 -1.29 19.20 13.53
N ASP A 128 -0.39 18.51 12.83
CA ASP A 128 1.06 18.82 12.77
C ASP A 128 1.38 20.02 11.83
N GLY A 129 0.37 20.58 11.13
CA GLY A 129 0.56 21.72 10.21
C GLY A 129 1.35 21.35 8.94
N GLU A 130 1.38 20.09 8.56
CA GLU A 130 2.12 19.57 7.41
C GLU A 130 1.29 19.52 6.12
N VAL A 131 0.11 20.13 6.12
CA VAL A 131 -0.80 20.19 4.98
C VAL A 131 -0.81 21.59 4.38
N THR A 132 -0.75 21.66 3.06
CA THR A 132 -0.85 22.92 2.29
C THR A 132 -1.85 22.74 1.17
N ILE A 133 -2.74 23.69 0.98
CA ILE A 133 -3.68 23.71 -0.15
C ILE A 133 -3.04 24.46 -1.31
N VAL A 134 -3.10 23.86 -2.49
CA VAL A 134 -2.59 24.45 -3.73
C VAL A 134 -3.80 24.82 -4.61
N THR A 135 -3.93 26.13 -4.85
CA THR A 135 -4.92 26.65 -5.79
C THR A 135 -4.31 26.81 -7.18
N SER A 136 -5.16 26.92 -8.20
CA SER A 136 -4.75 27.21 -9.59
C SER A 136 -3.73 26.21 -10.16
N LEU A 137 -3.89 24.92 -9.90
CA LEU A 137 -2.98 23.85 -10.36
C LEU A 137 -3.20 23.56 -11.86
N ALA A 138 -2.94 24.52 -12.73
CA ALA A 138 -3.10 24.36 -14.18
C ALA A 138 -1.77 24.60 -14.92
N PHE A 139 -1.15 23.52 -15.40
CA PHE A 139 0.02 23.61 -16.27
C PHE A 139 -0.41 23.46 -17.74
N ALA A 140 -0.29 24.50 -18.53
CA ALA A 140 -0.58 24.45 -19.98
C ALA A 140 0.33 23.46 -20.72
N LYS A 141 1.59 23.38 -20.29
CA LYS A 141 2.60 22.45 -20.82
C LYS A 141 3.34 21.76 -19.66
N PRO A 142 3.82 20.52 -19.83
CA PRO A 142 4.65 19.86 -18.82
C PRO A 142 5.92 20.68 -18.55
N SER A 143 6.16 21.07 -17.28
CA SER A 143 7.34 21.83 -16.88
C SER A 143 7.81 21.44 -15.48
N THR A 144 8.95 20.75 -15.42
CA THR A 144 9.59 20.37 -14.15
C THR A 144 10.03 21.62 -13.35
N LYS A 145 10.47 22.68 -14.06
CA LYS A 145 10.87 23.95 -13.43
C LYS A 145 9.71 24.63 -12.69
N ALA A 146 8.51 24.63 -13.28
CA ALA A 146 7.32 25.20 -12.64
C ALA A 146 6.93 24.38 -11.39
N TYR A 147 6.98 23.07 -11.48
CA TYR A 147 6.69 22.20 -10.33
C TYR A 147 7.75 22.32 -9.23
N ALA A 148 9.03 22.47 -9.57
CA ALA A 148 10.09 22.69 -8.60
C ALA A 148 9.92 24.04 -7.86
N LYS A 149 9.48 25.10 -8.55
CA LYS A 149 9.14 26.37 -7.93
C LYS A 149 7.99 26.24 -6.93
N LEU A 150 6.94 25.49 -7.29
CA LEU A 150 5.84 25.16 -6.39
C LEU A 150 6.33 24.46 -5.13
N LEU A 151 7.19 23.44 -5.26
CA LEU A 151 7.76 22.73 -4.10
C LEU A 151 8.60 23.66 -3.20
N ALA A 152 9.37 24.54 -3.79
CA ALA A 152 10.15 25.52 -3.04
C ALA A 152 9.26 26.53 -2.27
N ALA A 153 8.17 26.98 -2.91
CA ALA A 153 7.20 27.88 -2.26
C ALA A 153 6.42 27.24 -1.11
N THR A 154 6.24 25.91 -1.18
CA THR A 154 5.50 25.14 -0.15
C THR A 154 6.38 24.60 0.97
N ASP A 155 7.69 24.86 0.97
CA ASP A 155 8.67 24.22 1.88
C ASP A 155 8.49 22.68 1.93
N ALA A 156 8.15 22.09 0.79
CA ALA A 156 7.68 20.71 0.74
C ALA A 156 8.77 19.66 1.02
N GLY A 157 10.03 20.08 1.17
CA GLY A 157 11.13 19.17 1.49
C GLY A 157 11.33 18.06 0.45
N VAL A 158 12.07 17.01 0.84
CA VAL A 158 12.47 15.91 -0.06
C VAL A 158 11.30 14.99 -0.42
N LYS A 159 10.29 14.87 0.46
CA LYS A 159 9.17 13.92 0.26
C LYS A 159 7.84 14.68 0.27
N SER A 160 7.36 15.06 -0.90
CA SER A 160 6.08 15.73 -1.08
C SER A 160 5.06 14.82 -1.77
N LEU A 161 3.81 14.92 -1.35
CA LEU A 161 2.69 14.23 -1.97
C LEU A 161 1.63 15.25 -2.38
N LEU A 162 1.41 15.39 -3.68
CA LEU A 162 0.31 16.19 -4.22
C LEU A 162 -0.90 15.30 -4.48
N VAL A 163 -2.04 15.67 -3.94
CA VAL A 163 -3.32 14.98 -4.14
C VAL A 163 -4.24 15.85 -4.98
N THR A 164 -4.73 15.31 -6.09
CA THR A 164 -5.68 15.97 -6.99
C THR A 164 -7.10 15.46 -6.75
N ALA A 165 -8.10 16.28 -6.99
CA ALA A 165 -9.51 15.91 -6.77
C ALA A 165 -10.00 14.80 -7.71
N ALA A 166 -9.70 14.95 -8.99
CA ALA A 166 -10.00 13.98 -10.04
C ALA A 166 -8.73 13.24 -10.49
N SER A 167 -8.76 12.63 -11.66
CA SER A 167 -7.55 12.14 -12.32
C SER A 167 -6.51 13.25 -12.37
N ALA A 168 -5.26 12.94 -11.98
CA ALA A 168 -4.19 13.93 -12.03
C ALA A 168 -4.09 14.47 -13.47
N ALA A 169 -4.11 15.82 -13.63
CA ALA A 169 -3.88 16.40 -14.94
C ALA A 169 -2.54 15.85 -15.47
N GLU A 170 -2.54 15.28 -16.67
CA GLU A 170 -1.38 14.59 -17.24
C GLU A 170 -0.12 15.47 -17.22
N ASN A 171 -0.29 16.76 -17.51
CA ASN A 171 0.80 17.73 -17.48
C ASN A 171 1.42 17.89 -16.08
N VAL A 172 0.61 17.83 -15.01
CA VAL A 172 1.10 17.90 -13.63
C VAL A 172 1.88 16.64 -13.28
N LEU A 173 1.35 15.47 -13.63
CA LEU A 173 2.02 14.19 -13.42
C LEU A 173 3.37 14.13 -14.15
N ARG A 174 3.40 14.53 -15.42
CA ARG A 174 4.63 14.58 -16.21
C ARG A 174 5.66 15.57 -15.65
N SER A 175 5.20 16.70 -15.10
CA SER A 175 6.06 17.70 -14.46
C SER A 175 6.68 17.21 -13.16
N ALA A 176 5.96 16.42 -12.38
CA ALA A 176 6.38 15.95 -11.06
C ALA A 176 7.26 14.69 -11.10
N ARG A 177 6.97 13.74 -12.00
CA ARG A 177 7.55 12.39 -11.97
C ARG A 177 9.08 12.32 -12.01
N ASN A 178 9.75 13.33 -12.61
CA ASN A 178 11.21 13.38 -12.71
C ASN A 178 11.89 13.93 -11.44
N ILE A 179 11.12 14.49 -10.50
CA ILE A 179 11.66 15.06 -9.27
C ILE A 179 11.70 13.97 -8.20
N PRO A 180 12.88 13.63 -7.64
CA PRO A 180 12.99 12.60 -6.62
C PRO A 180 12.20 13.00 -5.37
N GLY A 181 11.39 12.06 -4.86
CA GLY A 181 10.57 12.30 -3.67
C GLY A 181 9.22 12.98 -3.91
N ALA A 182 9.00 13.60 -5.07
CA ALA A 182 7.71 14.16 -5.43
C ALA A 182 6.78 13.06 -5.99
N ARG A 183 5.55 13.02 -5.49
CA ARG A 183 4.50 12.12 -5.97
C ARG A 183 3.21 12.88 -6.22
N VAL A 184 2.47 12.45 -7.22
CA VAL A 184 1.14 12.98 -7.53
C VAL A 184 0.18 11.80 -7.57
N LEU A 185 -0.89 11.88 -6.82
CA LEU A 185 -1.93 10.85 -6.74
C LEU A 185 -3.33 11.47 -6.82
N PRO A 186 -4.29 10.84 -7.47
CA PRO A 186 -5.68 11.25 -7.37
C PRO A 186 -6.25 10.87 -5.98
N ALA A 187 -7.23 11.63 -5.50
CA ALA A 187 -7.90 11.38 -4.22
C ALA A 187 -8.50 9.97 -4.12
N ALA A 188 -8.88 9.39 -5.26
CA ALA A 188 -9.40 8.02 -5.32
C ALA A 188 -8.37 6.94 -4.96
N GLU A 189 -7.09 7.15 -5.26
CA GLU A 189 -6.02 6.18 -5.03
C GLU A 189 -5.26 6.43 -3.71
N LEU A 190 -5.51 7.56 -3.05
CA LEU A 190 -4.83 7.93 -1.82
C LEU A 190 -4.99 6.85 -0.74
N ASN A 191 -3.90 6.47 -0.11
CA ASN A 191 -3.90 5.52 0.99
C ASN A 191 -3.13 6.03 2.22
N ALA A 192 -3.36 5.40 3.38
CA ALA A 192 -2.77 5.82 4.65
C ALA A 192 -1.24 5.76 4.65
N ARG A 193 -0.65 4.81 3.92
CA ARG A 193 0.81 4.67 3.83
C ARG A 193 1.45 5.85 3.10
N ASP A 194 0.87 6.29 1.98
CA ASP A 194 1.43 7.38 1.19
C ASP A 194 1.33 8.71 1.96
N VAL A 195 0.24 8.94 2.70
CA VAL A 195 0.10 10.09 3.60
C VAL A 195 1.12 10.03 4.74
N ALA A 196 1.35 8.87 5.34
CA ALA A 196 2.32 8.72 6.43
C ALA A 196 3.78 8.85 5.96
N ALA A 197 4.07 8.46 4.72
CA ALA A 197 5.42 8.46 4.16
C ALA A 197 5.88 9.84 3.64
N CYS A 198 4.96 10.76 3.34
CA CYS A 198 5.32 12.10 2.90
C CYS A 198 5.67 13.02 4.08
N SER A 199 6.56 13.98 3.88
CA SER A 199 6.84 15.05 4.86
C SER A 199 5.78 16.14 4.77
N ARG A 200 5.42 16.56 3.57
CA ARG A 200 4.38 17.57 3.30
C ARG A 200 3.31 16.99 2.39
N LEU A 201 2.07 17.26 2.74
CA LEU A 201 0.90 16.91 1.96
C LEU A 201 0.36 18.16 1.26
N LEU A 202 0.34 18.13 -0.07
CA LEU A 202 -0.21 19.18 -0.90
C LEU A 202 -1.58 18.74 -1.40
N LEU A 203 -2.61 19.51 -1.15
CA LEU A 203 -3.96 19.23 -1.60
C LEU A 203 -4.35 20.21 -2.71
N ALA A 204 -4.66 19.73 -3.88
CA ALA A 204 -5.26 20.55 -4.90
C ALA A 204 -6.68 20.97 -4.48
N GLU A 205 -7.18 22.05 -5.06
CA GLU A 205 -8.52 22.53 -4.82
C GLU A 205 -9.56 21.42 -5.06
N GLY A 206 -10.51 21.27 -4.13
CA GLY A 206 -11.53 20.20 -4.17
C GLY A 206 -11.02 18.79 -3.79
N ALA A 207 -9.71 18.57 -3.64
CA ALA A 207 -9.18 17.26 -3.28
C ALA A 207 -9.62 16.81 -1.88
N PHE A 208 -9.71 17.74 -0.94
CA PHE A 208 -10.17 17.43 0.41
C PHE A 208 -11.62 16.93 0.42
N ASP A 209 -12.52 17.59 -0.34
CA ASP A 209 -13.93 17.17 -0.43
C ASP A 209 -14.08 15.81 -1.10
N ALA A 210 -13.28 15.52 -2.13
CA ALA A 210 -13.24 14.20 -2.76
C ALA A 210 -12.77 13.09 -1.79
N ILE A 211 -11.78 13.38 -0.94
CA ILE A 211 -11.32 12.46 0.10
C ILE A 211 -12.42 12.24 1.15
N VAL A 212 -13.06 13.31 1.62
CA VAL A 212 -14.15 13.23 2.61
C VAL A 212 -15.33 12.43 2.05
N ALA A 213 -15.72 12.66 0.80
CA ALA A 213 -16.77 11.90 0.12
C ALA A 213 -16.43 10.39 0.11
N ARG A 214 -15.19 10.04 -0.21
CA ARG A 214 -14.71 8.65 -0.18
C ARG A 214 -14.72 8.02 1.22
N LEU A 215 -14.39 8.79 2.25
CA LEU A 215 -14.43 8.34 3.65
C LEU A 215 -15.86 8.23 4.18
N GLY A 216 -16.73 9.16 3.80
CA GLY A 216 -18.12 9.26 4.25
C GLY A 216 -19.08 8.23 3.62
N THR A 217 -18.70 7.54 2.56
CA THR A 217 -19.50 6.50 1.90
C THR A 217 -19.56 5.22 2.75
N SER A 218 -20.00 5.33 3.99
CA SER A 218 -20.33 4.20 4.89
C SER A 218 -21.81 3.81 4.78
N GLY A 219 -22.50 4.22 3.72
CA GLY A 219 -23.82 3.68 3.37
C GLY A 219 -23.65 2.30 2.71
N PRO A 220 -24.60 1.36 2.91
CA PRO A 220 -24.58 0.10 2.16
C PRO A 220 -24.76 0.45 0.69
N GLN A 221 -23.70 0.39 -0.10
CA GLN A 221 -23.84 0.22 -1.52
C GLN A 221 -24.44 -1.18 -1.69
N SER A 222 -25.77 -1.21 -1.78
CA SER A 222 -26.48 -2.35 -2.33
C SER A 222 -26.11 -2.43 -3.81
N GLY A 223 -24.91 -2.95 -4.08
CA GLY A 223 -24.63 -3.51 -5.38
C GLY A 223 -25.71 -4.57 -5.64
N PRO A 224 -26.19 -4.73 -6.90
CA PRO A 224 -27.17 -5.75 -7.19
C PRO A 224 -26.59 -7.07 -6.69
N LYS A 225 -27.26 -7.69 -5.72
CA LYS A 225 -27.03 -9.08 -5.34
C LYS A 225 -27.41 -9.90 -6.55
N THR A 226 -26.46 -10.17 -7.44
CA THR A 226 -26.58 -11.25 -8.40
C THR A 226 -26.59 -12.54 -7.59
N GLY A 227 -27.76 -12.88 -7.10
CA GLY A 227 -28.05 -14.17 -6.53
C GLY A 227 -28.07 -15.19 -7.66
N SER A 228 -26.89 -15.65 -8.05
CA SER A 228 -26.76 -16.93 -8.72
C SER A 228 -26.79 -18.01 -7.65
N LYS A 229 -28.01 -18.35 -7.21
CA LYS A 229 -28.28 -19.60 -6.53
C LYS A 229 -27.99 -20.69 -7.56
N ALA A 230 -26.84 -21.36 -7.45
CA ALA A 230 -26.56 -22.55 -8.22
C ALA A 230 -27.65 -23.57 -7.88
N PRO A 231 -28.27 -24.22 -8.87
CA PRO A 231 -29.22 -25.26 -8.57
C PRO A 231 -28.50 -26.46 -7.96
N ASP A 232 -29.01 -26.92 -6.82
CA ASP A 232 -28.60 -28.13 -6.15
C ASP A 232 -28.66 -29.31 -7.13
N ALA A 233 -27.52 -29.82 -7.54
CA ALA A 233 -27.43 -31.08 -8.26
C ALA A 233 -27.79 -32.22 -7.29
N LYS A 234 -29.02 -32.73 -7.42
CA LYS A 234 -29.45 -33.97 -6.78
C LYS A 234 -28.50 -35.08 -7.18
N LYS A 235 -27.76 -35.63 -6.20
CA LYS A 235 -27.08 -36.91 -6.30
C LYS A 235 -28.14 -38.00 -6.49
N GLY A 236 -28.25 -38.46 -7.70
CA GLY A 236 -29.01 -39.66 -8.00
C GLY A 236 -28.23 -40.91 -7.54
N ASP A 237 -28.86 -41.68 -6.66
CA ASP A 237 -28.44 -43.02 -6.25
C ASP A 237 -28.39 -43.93 -7.47
N ALA A 238 -27.20 -44.28 -7.91
CA ALA A 238 -27.01 -45.43 -8.81
C ALA A 238 -26.71 -46.67 -7.97
N LYS A 239 -27.74 -47.46 -7.68
CA LYS A 239 -27.64 -48.80 -7.17
C LYS A 239 -26.82 -49.62 -8.16
N LYS A 240 -25.77 -50.25 -7.64
CA LYS A 240 -25.06 -51.35 -8.27
C LYS A 240 -25.97 -52.56 -8.30
N GLU A 241 -26.26 -53.03 -9.46
CA GLU A 241 -26.72 -54.39 -9.68
C GLU A 241 -25.55 -55.22 -10.23
N VAL A 242 -25.04 -56.10 -9.38
CA VAL A 242 -24.08 -57.14 -9.74
C VAL A 242 -24.89 -58.39 -10.03
N ALA A 243 -24.83 -58.89 -11.23
CA ALA A 243 -25.20 -60.29 -11.51
C ALA A 243 -24.42 -60.81 -12.73
N ARG A 244 -23.68 -61.88 -12.43
CA ARG A 244 -23.12 -62.94 -13.28
C ARG A 244 -21.87 -62.66 -14.08
#